data_7943b3eb1d46bab7034c196054e03eef
#
_entry.id   7943b3eb1d46bab7034c196054e03eef
#
_cell.length_a   1.000
_cell.length_b   1.000
_cell.length_c   1.000
_cell.angle_alpha   90.00
_cell.angle_beta   90.00
_cell.angle_gamma   90.00
#
_symmetry.space_group_name_H-M   'P 1'
#
loop_
_entity.id
_entity.type
_entity.pdbx_description
1 polymer ?
#
loop_
_entity_poly.entity_id
_entity_poly.type
_entity_poly.pdbx_seq_one_letter_code
_entity_poly.pdbx_strand_id
1 'polypeptide(L)'
;NVYPGVDGTHYGYPTEKDLDYFKAKGLYLVRFPFRWERIQRVMNGPLDATELSKMKTFVQAAEDRGMPVILDLHNFARYSFDGGKTYTLIGESSNLTAEHLADVWRKLAQEFKDYNNIWGYDIMNEPYSMHPSAPWVNIAQVVIDAIREVDTETPIIVCGDSFSSARFWVEYSDNLRTLVDPSDNLIFQAHLYFDKDYSGQYLNSYDADGVTANTGVERAKYFVEWLKRYNKRGLLGEYGVPDDD
;
A
#
# COMPACT_ATOMS: atom_id res chain seq x y z
N ASN A 1 -11.74 14.03 3.38
CA ASN A 1 -12.10 13.04 2.36
C ASN A 1 -13.61 12.92 2.23
N VAL A 2 -14.12 12.57 1.06
CA VAL A 2 -15.54 12.30 0.79
C VAL A 2 -15.66 10.92 0.17
N TYR A 3 -16.45 10.03 0.78
CA TYR A 3 -16.63 8.66 0.28
C TYR A 3 -18.12 8.35 0.01
N PRO A 4 -18.44 7.64 -1.06
CA PRO A 4 -17.50 7.22 -2.11
C PRO A 4 -16.93 8.38 -2.93
N GLY A 5 -17.54 9.58 -2.86
CA GLY A 5 -17.13 10.74 -3.63
C GLY A 5 -17.62 10.71 -5.08
N VAL A 6 -17.25 11.75 -5.83
CA VAL A 6 -17.55 11.91 -7.25
C VAL A 6 -16.23 12.02 -8.01
N ASP A 7 -16.06 11.18 -9.01
CA ASP A 7 -14.89 11.23 -9.90
C ASP A 7 -14.81 12.57 -10.63
N GLY A 8 -13.59 13.08 -10.80
CA GLY A 8 -13.33 14.41 -11.36
C GLY A 8 -13.58 15.57 -10.39
N THR A 9 -14.11 15.31 -9.18
CA THR A 9 -14.42 16.34 -8.16
C THR A 9 -13.72 16.06 -6.84
N HIS A 10 -13.88 14.85 -6.29
CA HIS A 10 -13.34 14.45 -5.00
C HIS A 10 -12.12 13.52 -5.12
N TYR A 11 -11.95 12.91 -6.27
CA TYR A 11 -10.81 12.08 -6.66
C TYR A 11 -10.74 12.01 -8.19
N GLY A 12 -9.67 11.45 -8.72
CA GLY A 12 -9.51 11.20 -10.14
C GLY A 12 -8.63 9.98 -10.37
N TYR A 13 -8.83 9.35 -11.51
CA TYR A 13 -7.94 8.30 -11.98
C TYR A 13 -6.82 8.92 -12.84
N PRO A 14 -5.58 8.41 -12.75
CA PRO A 14 -4.52 8.81 -13.67
C PRO A 14 -4.93 8.49 -15.12
N THR A 15 -4.46 9.30 -16.03
CA THR A 15 -4.77 9.19 -17.47
C THR A 15 -3.62 8.52 -18.21
N GLU A 16 -3.87 8.16 -19.48
CA GLU A 16 -2.83 7.68 -20.37
C GLU A 16 -1.68 8.68 -20.54
N LYS A 17 -1.98 9.99 -20.50
CA LYS A 17 -0.96 11.05 -20.59
C LYS A 17 -0.01 11.04 -19.38
N ASP A 18 -0.53 10.69 -18.21
CA ASP A 18 0.30 10.57 -16.99
C ASP A 18 1.26 9.39 -17.15
N LEU A 19 0.77 8.25 -17.65
CA LEU A 19 1.60 7.08 -17.96
C LEU A 19 2.68 7.40 -19.00
N ASP A 20 2.31 8.09 -20.10
CA ASP A 20 3.26 8.51 -21.13
C ASP A 20 4.34 9.45 -20.57
N TYR A 21 3.94 10.38 -19.69
CA TYR A 21 4.88 11.29 -19.03
C TYR A 21 5.88 10.54 -18.16
N PHE A 22 5.42 9.66 -17.26
CA PHE A 22 6.30 8.90 -16.39
C PHE A 22 7.22 7.97 -17.18
N LYS A 23 6.69 7.27 -18.18
CA LYS A 23 7.50 6.42 -19.08
C LYS A 23 8.59 7.21 -19.78
N ALA A 24 8.29 8.40 -20.31
CA ALA A 24 9.27 9.28 -20.94
C ALA A 24 10.37 9.77 -19.98
N LYS A 25 10.10 9.76 -18.65
CA LYS A 25 11.10 10.07 -17.61
C LYS A 25 11.88 8.84 -17.14
N GLY A 26 11.65 7.67 -17.71
CA GLY A 26 12.29 6.41 -17.30
C GLY A 26 11.69 5.78 -16.04
N LEU A 27 10.50 6.22 -15.64
CA LEU A 27 9.77 5.68 -14.48
C LEU A 27 8.72 4.69 -14.99
N TYR A 28 8.99 3.41 -14.84
CA TYR A 28 8.17 2.36 -15.46
C TYR A 28 7.22 1.66 -14.49
N LEU A 29 7.57 1.55 -13.20
CA LEU A 29 6.71 0.93 -12.20
C LEU A 29 5.74 1.95 -11.63
N VAL A 30 4.46 1.64 -11.63
CA VAL A 30 3.41 2.49 -11.05
C VAL A 30 2.84 1.84 -9.83
N ARG A 31 2.90 2.52 -8.67
CA ARG A 31 2.13 2.18 -7.48
C ARG A 31 0.81 2.95 -7.57
N PHE A 32 -0.28 2.21 -7.77
CA PHE A 32 -1.61 2.76 -8.06
C PHE A 32 -2.49 2.72 -6.81
N PRO A 33 -2.65 3.87 -6.09
CA PRO A 33 -3.43 3.93 -4.88
C PRO A 33 -4.93 3.96 -5.17
N PHE A 34 -5.70 3.15 -4.46
CA PHE A 34 -7.16 3.20 -4.47
C PHE A 34 -7.73 3.11 -3.04
N ARG A 35 -8.99 3.48 -2.88
CA ARG A 35 -9.65 3.49 -1.57
C ARG A 35 -10.67 2.36 -1.44
N TRP A 36 -10.65 1.70 -0.28
CA TRP A 36 -11.57 0.62 0.05
C TRP A 36 -13.03 1.07 -0.03
N GLU A 37 -13.35 2.27 0.50
CA GLU A 37 -14.69 2.84 0.53
C GLU A 37 -15.28 3.10 -0.86
N ARG A 38 -14.44 3.16 -1.90
CA ARG A 38 -14.87 3.30 -3.28
C ARG A 38 -15.08 1.96 -3.94
N ILE A 39 -14.11 1.07 -3.80
CA ILE A 39 -14.14 -0.23 -4.50
C ILE A 39 -15.08 -1.25 -3.86
N GLN A 40 -15.32 -1.19 -2.53
CA GLN A 40 -16.27 -2.04 -1.83
C GLN A 40 -17.06 -1.23 -0.80
N ARG A 41 -18.24 -0.77 -1.18
CA ARG A 41 -19.09 0.15 -0.38
C ARG A 41 -19.84 -0.53 0.76
N VAL A 42 -19.96 -1.84 0.71
CA VAL A 42 -20.61 -2.66 1.73
C VAL A 42 -19.66 -3.79 2.10
N MET A 43 -19.37 -3.96 3.39
CA MET A 43 -18.49 -5.03 3.86
C MET A 43 -18.99 -6.39 3.37
N ASN A 44 -18.08 -7.20 2.85
CA ASN A 44 -18.36 -8.49 2.21
C ASN A 44 -19.30 -8.43 0.99
N GLY A 45 -19.70 -7.22 0.57
CA GLY A 45 -20.51 -7.01 -0.63
C GLY A 45 -19.70 -7.15 -1.93
N PRO A 46 -20.36 -6.99 -3.09
CA PRO A 46 -19.65 -6.98 -4.37
C PRO A 46 -18.71 -5.78 -4.48
N LEU A 47 -17.69 -5.91 -5.33
CA LEU A 47 -16.91 -4.75 -5.77
C LEU A 47 -17.81 -3.81 -6.58
N ASP A 48 -17.61 -2.51 -6.43
CA ASP A 48 -18.32 -1.51 -7.24
C ASP A 48 -17.90 -1.64 -8.71
N ALA A 49 -18.86 -1.96 -9.56
CA ALA A 49 -18.59 -2.27 -10.97
C ALA A 49 -17.98 -1.09 -11.74
N THR A 50 -18.37 0.14 -11.38
CA THR A 50 -17.86 1.36 -12.02
C THR A 50 -16.39 1.59 -11.62
N GLU A 51 -16.08 1.50 -10.35
CA GLU A 51 -14.69 1.67 -9.87
C GLU A 51 -13.78 0.55 -10.37
N LEU A 52 -14.25 -0.69 -10.33
CA LEU A 52 -13.51 -1.83 -10.89
C LEU A 52 -13.22 -1.65 -12.38
N SER A 53 -14.21 -1.18 -13.16
CA SER A 53 -14.02 -0.90 -14.59
C SER A 53 -12.95 0.16 -14.83
N LYS A 54 -12.91 1.25 -14.03
CA LYS A 54 -11.88 2.29 -14.13
C LYS A 54 -10.49 1.74 -13.78
N MET A 55 -10.38 0.94 -12.71
CA MET A 55 -9.13 0.28 -12.34
C MET A 55 -8.61 -0.61 -13.47
N LYS A 56 -9.48 -1.43 -14.07
CA LYS A 56 -9.12 -2.29 -15.21
C LYS A 56 -8.70 -1.47 -16.44
N THR A 57 -9.39 -0.37 -16.74
CA THR A 57 -9.00 0.54 -17.83
C THR A 57 -7.60 1.10 -17.61
N PHE A 58 -7.28 1.53 -16.39
CA PHE A 58 -5.95 2.03 -16.05
C PHE A 58 -4.88 0.95 -16.16
N VAL A 59 -5.14 -0.26 -15.62
CA VAL A 59 -4.22 -1.39 -15.68
C VAL A 59 -3.95 -1.78 -17.14
N GLN A 60 -4.98 -1.83 -17.98
CA GLN A 60 -4.82 -2.11 -19.42
C GLN A 60 -4.00 -1.04 -20.12
N ALA A 61 -4.27 0.24 -19.86
CA ALA A 61 -3.50 1.34 -20.43
C ALA A 61 -2.01 1.29 -20.04
N ALA A 62 -1.71 0.83 -18.81
CA ALA A 62 -0.34 0.59 -18.37
C ALA A 62 0.28 -0.64 -19.05
N GLU A 63 -0.47 -1.73 -19.24
CA GLU A 63 -0.03 -2.92 -19.97
C GLU A 63 0.34 -2.60 -21.39
N ASP A 64 -0.48 -1.85 -22.13
CA ASP A 64 -0.24 -1.40 -23.50
C ASP A 64 1.07 -0.59 -23.64
N ARG A 65 1.55 -0.04 -22.52
CA ARG A 65 2.82 0.71 -22.42
C ARG A 65 3.99 -0.10 -21.87
N GLY A 66 3.75 -1.37 -21.51
CA GLY A 66 4.74 -2.23 -20.85
C GLY A 66 5.11 -1.73 -19.45
N MET A 67 4.18 -1.08 -18.76
CA MET A 67 4.38 -0.56 -17.40
C MET A 67 3.74 -1.49 -16.35
N PRO A 68 4.54 -2.08 -15.46
CA PRO A 68 4.03 -2.85 -14.33
C PRO A 68 3.26 -1.96 -13.34
N VAL A 69 2.25 -2.55 -12.69
CA VAL A 69 1.38 -1.87 -11.73
C VAL A 69 1.36 -2.61 -10.40
N ILE A 70 1.55 -1.89 -9.31
CA ILE A 70 1.24 -2.32 -7.95
C ILE A 70 -0.15 -1.80 -7.60
N LEU A 71 -1.07 -2.67 -7.22
CA LEU A 71 -2.37 -2.27 -6.68
C LEU A 71 -2.23 -1.99 -5.19
N ASP A 72 -2.40 -0.73 -4.79
CA ASP A 72 -2.22 -0.25 -3.43
C ASP A 72 -3.54 0.12 -2.77
N LEU A 73 -3.96 -0.67 -1.77
CA LEU A 73 -5.10 -0.32 -0.92
C LEU A 73 -4.69 0.75 0.11
N HIS A 74 -4.95 2.01 -0.20
CA HIS A 74 -4.39 3.16 0.50
C HIS A 74 -5.25 3.61 1.70
N ASN A 75 -5.44 2.73 2.70
CA ASN A 75 -6.45 2.92 3.76
C ASN A 75 -5.94 2.93 5.20
N PHE A 76 -4.64 2.84 5.47
CA PHE A 76 -4.06 2.98 6.82
C PHE A 76 -4.65 2.03 7.87
N ALA A 77 -5.06 0.83 7.47
CA ALA A 77 -5.81 -0.15 8.25
C ALA A 77 -7.15 0.38 8.80
N ARG A 78 -7.79 1.31 8.11
CA ARG A 78 -9.05 1.95 8.52
C ARG A 78 -10.07 1.96 7.39
N TYR A 79 -11.35 2.11 7.79
CA TYR A 79 -12.46 2.31 6.87
C TYR A 79 -13.43 3.35 7.43
N SER A 80 -14.05 4.16 6.57
CA SER A 80 -15.07 5.12 6.95
C SER A 80 -16.47 4.65 6.53
N PHE A 81 -17.34 4.47 7.53
CA PHE A 81 -18.75 4.08 7.30
C PHE A 81 -19.68 5.29 7.11
N ASP A 82 -19.20 6.51 7.34
CA ASP A 82 -19.98 7.74 7.38
C ASP A 82 -19.56 8.78 6.34
N GLY A 83 -18.95 8.33 5.26
CA GLY A 83 -18.57 9.18 4.13
C GLY A 83 -17.29 9.98 4.34
N GLY A 84 -16.40 9.55 5.24
CA GLY A 84 -15.10 10.19 5.48
C GLY A 84 -15.08 11.14 6.67
N LYS A 85 -16.11 11.12 7.52
CA LYS A 85 -16.18 11.95 8.74
C LYS A 85 -15.42 11.31 9.89
N THR A 86 -15.60 9.99 10.09
CA THR A 86 -14.86 9.19 11.07
C THR A 86 -14.27 7.95 10.43
N TYR A 87 -13.28 7.36 11.09
CA TYR A 87 -12.58 6.17 10.63
C TYR A 87 -12.55 5.11 11.72
N THR A 88 -12.96 3.90 11.40
CA THR A 88 -12.88 2.72 12.25
C THR A 88 -11.60 1.97 11.94
N LEU A 89 -10.86 1.58 12.94
CA LEU A 89 -9.66 0.74 12.82
C LEU A 89 -10.04 -0.74 12.67
N ILE A 90 -9.33 -1.47 11.84
CA ILE A 90 -9.53 -2.93 11.72
C ILE A 90 -9.27 -3.58 13.07
N GLY A 91 -10.23 -4.40 13.53
CA GLY A 91 -10.16 -5.10 14.81
C GLY A 91 -10.63 -4.29 16.03
N GLU A 92 -11.00 -3.03 15.86
CA GLU A 92 -11.59 -2.21 16.93
C GLU A 92 -13.02 -2.66 17.27
N SER A 93 -13.74 -3.17 16.28
CA SER A 93 -15.10 -3.69 16.44
C SER A 93 -15.39 -4.84 15.49
N SER A 94 -16.49 -5.56 15.72
CA SER A 94 -16.97 -6.59 14.80
C SER A 94 -17.40 -6.07 13.43
N ASN A 95 -17.59 -4.77 13.28
CA ASN A 95 -18.01 -4.15 12.02
C ASN A 95 -16.87 -4.05 11.00
N LEU A 96 -15.60 -4.09 11.46
CA LEU A 96 -14.43 -4.05 10.61
C LEU A 96 -13.35 -4.99 11.15
N THR A 97 -13.18 -6.14 10.51
CA THR A 97 -12.28 -7.22 10.93
C THR A 97 -11.26 -7.54 9.84
N ALA A 98 -10.29 -8.41 10.15
CA ALA A 98 -9.32 -8.90 9.17
C ALA A 98 -10.01 -9.63 7.99
N GLU A 99 -11.10 -10.35 8.28
CA GLU A 99 -11.86 -11.10 7.27
C GLU A 99 -12.54 -10.17 6.25
N HIS A 100 -12.94 -8.96 6.67
CA HIS A 100 -13.46 -7.96 5.72
C HIS A 100 -12.38 -7.48 4.75
N LEU A 101 -11.15 -7.27 5.24
CA LEU A 101 -10.01 -6.93 4.38
C LEU A 101 -9.62 -8.11 3.48
N ALA A 102 -9.68 -9.32 4.01
CA ALA A 102 -9.44 -10.54 3.24
C ALA A 102 -10.47 -10.73 2.12
N ASP A 103 -11.73 -10.44 2.38
CA ASP A 103 -12.80 -10.54 1.39
C ASP A 103 -12.59 -9.59 0.19
N VAL A 104 -12.28 -8.32 0.45
CA VAL A 104 -12.01 -7.37 -0.64
C VAL A 104 -10.79 -7.79 -1.45
N TRP A 105 -9.72 -8.27 -0.81
CA TRP A 105 -8.52 -8.71 -1.52
C TRP A 105 -8.71 -10.01 -2.29
N ARG A 106 -9.44 -10.98 -1.76
CA ARG A 106 -9.81 -12.20 -2.51
C ARG A 106 -10.54 -11.83 -3.81
N LYS A 107 -11.48 -10.89 -3.74
CA LYS A 107 -12.22 -10.42 -4.92
C LYS A 107 -11.34 -9.66 -5.90
N LEU A 108 -10.50 -8.76 -5.42
CA LEU A 108 -9.56 -8.02 -6.27
C LEU A 108 -8.55 -8.96 -6.93
N ALA A 109 -7.95 -9.88 -6.18
CA ALA A 109 -7.03 -10.86 -6.74
C ALA A 109 -7.70 -11.71 -7.83
N GLN A 110 -8.95 -12.15 -7.62
CA GLN A 110 -9.72 -12.88 -8.65
C GLN A 110 -9.92 -12.07 -9.94
N GLU A 111 -10.07 -10.73 -9.83
CA GLU A 111 -10.30 -9.85 -10.98
C GLU A 111 -9.01 -9.46 -11.72
N PHE A 112 -7.85 -9.51 -11.06
CA PHE A 112 -6.59 -9.01 -11.62
C PHE A 112 -5.51 -10.07 -11.86
N LYS A 113 -5.66 -11.31 -11.38
CA LYS A 113 -4.64 -12.37 -11.48
C LYS A 113 -4.22 -12.72 -12.91
N ASP A 114 -5.08 -12.48 -13.90
CA ASP A 114 -4.82 -12.82 -15.29
C ASP A 114 -4.18 -11.65 -16.09
N TYR A 115 -3.91 -10.51 -15.44
CA TYR A 115 -3.18 -9.40 -16.04
C TYR A 115 -1.66 -9.60 -15.90
N ASN A 116 -0.94 -9.60 -17.03
CA ASN A 116 0.50 -9.86 -17.03
C ASN A 116 1.34 -8.73 -16.43
N ASN A 117 0.78 -7.53 -16.29
CA ASN A 117 1.47 -6.36 -15.78
C ASN A 117 1.17 -6.05 -14.31
N ILE A 118 0.41 -6.87 -13.60
CA ILE A 118 0.30 -6.73 -12.14
C ILE A 118 1.60 -7.20 -11.50
N TRP A 119 2.36 -6.25 -10.96
CA TRP A 119 3.63 -6.50 -10.30
C TRP A 119 3.46 -6.96 -8.86
N GLY A 120 2.37 -6.59 -8.21
CA GLY A 120 2.06 -7.02 -6.85
C GLY A 120 0.79 -6.40 -6.27
N TYR A 121 0.28 -7.03 -5.22
CA TYR A 121 -0.82 -6.57 -4.38
C TYR A 121 -0.26 -5.97 -3.09
N ASP A 122 -0.31 -4.64 -2.96
CA ASP A 122 0.05 -3.91 -1.74
C ASP A 122 -1.17 -3.87 -0.82
N ILE A 123 -1.20 -4.81 0.11
CA ILE A 123 -2.43 -5.20 0.81
C ILE A 123 -2.96 -4.13 1.77
N MET A 124 -2.13 -3.20 2.19
CA MET A 124 -2.55 -2.05 3.00
C MET A 124 -1.44 -1.00 3.08
N ASN A 125 -1.71 0.21 2.63
CA ASN A 125 -0.82 1.34 2.87
C ASN A 125 -0.76 1.69 4.36
N GLU A 126 0.42 1.82 4.90
CA GLU A 126 0.76 2.45 6.18
C GLU A 126 -0.16 2.12 7.37
N PRO A 127 -0.29 0.86 7.78
CA PRO A 127 -0.95 0.54 9.03
C PRO A 127 -0.28 1.29 10.20
N TYR A 128 -1.06 1.85 11.12
CA TYR A 128 -0.51 2.50 12.31
C TYR A 128 -1.47 2.46 13.49
N SER A 129 -0.91 2.52 14.70
CA SER A 129 -1.68 2.49 15.96
C SER A 129 -2.70 1.35 16.00
N MET A 130 -2.25 0.15 15.65
CA MET A 130 -3.12 -1.01 15.58
C MET A 130 -3.67 -1.39 16.96
N HIS A 131 -4.87 -1.97 16.98
CA HIS A 131 -5.48 -2.43 18.21
C HIS A 131 -4.66 -3.60 18.81
N PRO A 132 -4.37 -3.62 20.12
CA PRO A 132 -3.54 -4.66 20.73
C PRO A 132 -4.05 -6.10 20.50
N SER A 133 -5.38 -6.28 20.41
CA SER A 133 -5.99 -7.60 20.11
C SER A 133 -6.01 -7.95 18.61
N ALA A 134 -5.65 -7.02 17.74
CA ALA A 134 -5.63 -7.19 16.30
C ALA A 134 -4.34 -6.57 15.71
N PRO A 135 -3.16 -7.12 16.06
CA PRO A 135 -1.90 -6.62 15.54
C PRO A 135 -1.82 -6.82 14.02
N TRP A 136 -1.13 -5.89 13.35
CA TRP A 136 -1.06 -5.88 11.89
C TRP A 136 -0.57 -7.21 11.30
N VAL A 137 0.40 -7.85 11.91
CA VAL A 137 0.92 -9.15 11.44
C VAL A 137 -0.17 -10.22 11.31
N ASN A 138 -1.12 -10.27 12.25
CA ASN A 138 -2.22 -11.24 12.21
C ASN A 138 -3.22 -10.90 11.11
N ILE A 139 -3.54 -9.62 10.93
CA ILE A 139 -4.42 -9.14 9.87
C ILE A 139 -3.80 -9.45 8.51
N ALA A 140 -2.52 -9.13 8.32
CA ALA A 140 -1.79 -9.40 7.08
C ALA A 140 -1.79 -10.90 6.74
N GLN A 141 -1.63 -11.80 7.72
CA GLN A 141 -1.66 -13.24 7.48
C GLN A 141 -3.01 -13.69 6.94
N VAL A 142 -4.12 -13.22 7.53
CA VAL A 142 -5.49 -13.56 7.05
C VAL A 142 -5.70 -13.09 5.61
N VAL A 143 -5.16 -11.93 5.24
CA VAL A 143 -5.25 -11.41 3.88
C VAL A 143 -4.40 -12.21 2.89
N ILE A 144 -3.17 -12.57 3.28
CA ILE A 144 -2.28 -13.43 2.48
C ILE A 144 -2.97 -14.75 2.17
N ASP A 145 -3.51 -15.42 3.19
CA ASP A 145 -4.20 -16.69 3.05
C ASP A 145 -5.38 -16.59 2.06
N ALA A 146 -6.17 -15.52 2.18
CA ALA A 146 -7.30 -15.26 1.31
C ALA A 146 -6.94 -14.99 -0.16
N ILE A 147 -5.85 -14.24 -0.41
CA ILE A 147 -5.34 -14.02 -1.76
C ILE A 147 -4.88 -15.36 -2.36
N ARG A 148 -4.17 -16.18 -1.59
CA ARG A 148 -3.62 -17.46 -2.06
C ARG A 148 -4.68 -18.53 -2.36
N GLU A 149 -5.91 -18.34 -1.90
CA GLU A 149 -7.04 -19.18 -2.36
C GLU A 149 -7.34 -19.01 -3.86
N VAL A 150 -6.99 -17.86 -4.46
CA VAL A 150 -7.37 -17.50 -5.84
C VAL A 150 -6.19 -17.14 -6.75
N ASP A 151 -5.06 -16.70 -6.18
CA ASP A 151 -3.86 -16.31 -6.91
C ASP A 151 -2.60 -16.77 -6.17
N THR A 152 -1.90 -17.73 -6.73
CA THR A 152 -0.68 -18.31 -6.17
C THR A 152 0.62 -17.73 -6.77
N GLU A 153 0.54 -16.80 -7.71
CA GLU A 153 1.70 -16.34 -8.48
C GLU A 153 2.07 -14.89 -8.20
N THR A 154 1.08 -13.98 -8.14
CA THR A 154 1.34 -12.55 -7.98
C THR A 154 2.01 -12.26 -6.63
N PRO A 155 3.09 -11.45 -6.59
CA PRO A 155 3.70 -11.01 -5.35
C PRO A 155 2.72 -10.30 -4.42
N ILE A 156 2.78 -10.59 -3.12
CA ILE A 156 2.04 -9.84 -2.11
C ILE A 156 3.00 -8.90 -1.41
N ILE A 157 2.64 -7.62 -1.36
CA ILE A 157 3.44 -6.55 -0.76
C ILE A 157 2.83 -6.21 0.60
N VAL A 158 3.67 -6.20 1.62
CA VAL A 158 3.26 -5.96 3.00
C VAL A 158 4.00 -4.75 3.56
N CYS A 159 3.27 -3.66 3.79
CA CYS A 159 3.75 -2.50 4.53
C CYS A 159 4.04 -2.85 6.00
N GLY A 160 5.00 -2.18 6.60
CA GLY A 160 5.25 -2.25 8.04
C GLY A 160 4.17 -1.55 8.86
N ASP A 161 4.12 -1.86 10.16
CA ASP A 161 3.35 -1.07 11.14
C ASP A 161 4.01 0.31 11.34
N SER A 162 3.31 1.22 12.04
CA SER A 162 3.79 2.58 12.32
C SER A 162 4.20 3.33 11.05
N PHE A 163 3.24 3.46 10.10
CA PHE A 163 3.41 4.17 8.82
C PHE A 163 4.49 3.56 7.93
N SER A 164 4.78 2.28 8.08
CA SER A 164 5.79 1.57 7.28
C SER A 164 7.20 2.19 7.32
N SER A 165 7.54 2.90 8.40
CA SER A 165 8.78 3.66 8.49
C SER A 165 10.03 2.78 8.39
N ALA A 166 10.87 3.03 7.39
CA ALA A 166 12.16 2.34 7.24
C ALA A 166 13.07 2.54 8.45
N ARG A 167 13.03 3.74 9.07
CA ARG A 167 13.83 4.10 10.24
C ARG A 167 13.46 3.31 11.49
N PHE A 168 12.17 3.07 11.66
CA PHE A 168 11.62 2.39 12.84
C PHE A 168 11.20 0.94 12.57
N TRP A 169 11.63 0.37 11.45
CA TRP A 169 11.21 -0.95 10.98
C TRP A 169 11.38 -2.05 12.04
N VAL A 170 12.55 -2.12 12.66
CA VAL A 170 12.84 -3.16 13.66
C VAL A 170 12.01 -2.99 14.94
N GLU A 171 11.67 -1.75 15.29
CA GLU A 171 10.89 -1.45 16.51
C GLU A 171 9.43 -1.88 16.37
N TYR A 172 8.81 -1.62 15.21
CA TYR A 172 7.36 -1.82 15.03
C TYR A 172 6.99 -2.99 14.13
N SER A 173 7.89 -3.42 13.26
CA SER A 173 7.56 -4.36 12.17
C SER A 173 8.39 -5.64 12.19
N ASP A 174 9.24 -5.87 13.20
CA ASP A 174 10.09 -7.08 13.27
C ASP A 174 9.27 -8.37 13.27
N ASN A 175 8.07 -8.36 13.84
CA ASN A 175 7.16 -9.50 13.86
C ASN A 175 6.67 -9.94 12.47
N LEU A 176 6.75 -9.10 11.45
CA LEU A 176 6.38 -9.46 10.07
C LEU A 176 7.24 -10.60 9.49
N ARG A 177 8.41 -10.86 10.06
CA ARG A 177 9.24 -12.02 9.69
C ARG A 177 8.54 -13.36 9.87
N THR A 178 7.50 -13.41 10.72
CA THR A 178 6.73 -14.62 11.00
C THR A 178 5.63 -14.91 10.00
N LEU A 179 5.36 -13.99 9.07
CA LEU A 179 4.38 -14.20 8.01
C LEU A 179 4.78 -15.39 7.14
N VAL A 180 3.78 -16.20 6.82
CA VAL A 180 3.90 -17.39 5.99
C VAL A 180 3.11 -17.16 4.70
N ASP A 181 3.77 -17.37 3.57
CA ASP A 181 3.14 -17.40 2.26
C ASP A 181 3.46 -18.75 1.60
N PRO A 182 2.47 -19.60 1.30
CA PRO A 182 2.73 -20.89 0.67
C PRO A 182 3.41 -20.77 -0.72
N SER A 183 3.33 -19.61 -1.36
CA SER A 183 3.99 -19.33 -2.64
C SER A 183 5.39 -18.75 -2.49
N ASP A 184 5.86 -18.49 -1.25
CA ASP A 184 7.14 -17.83 -0.95
C ASP A 184 7.39 -16.54 -1.76
N ASN A 185 6.33 -15.74 -1.94
CA ASN A 185 6.33 -14.59 -2.84
C ASN A 185 5.93 -13.28 -2.15
N LEU A 186 6.39 -13.08 -0.88
CA LEU A 186 6.22 -11.81 -0.17
C LEU A 186 7.31 -10.80 -0.50
N ILE A 187 6.92 -9.55 -0.54
CA ILE A 187 7.79 -8.37 -0.59
C ILE A 187 7.41 -7.47 0.59
N PHE A 188 8.36 -7.09 1.42
CA PHE A 188 8.12 -6.13 2.50
C PHE A 188 8.34 -4.72 1.99
N GLN A 189 7.46 -3.81 2.33
CA GLN A 189 7.52 -2.44 1.85
C GLN A 189 7.76 -1.47 3.01
N ALA A 190 8.73 -0.57 2.84
CA ALA A 190 9.00 0.52 3.76
C ALA A 190 8.90 1.87 3.07
N HIS A 191 8.61 2.91 3.86
CA HIS A 191 8.56 4.31 3.44
C HIS A 191 9.69 5.11 4.09
N LEU A 192 10.18 6.11 3.38
CA LEU A 192 11.32 6.91 3.81
C LEU A 192 11.14 8.38 3.42
N TYR A 193 10.89 9.23 4.40
CA TYR A 193 10.80 10.68 4.22
C TYR A 193 11.97 11.38 4.90
N PHE A 194 12.41 12.52 4.34
CA PHE A 194 13.65 13.20 4.75
C PHE A 194 13.43 14.32 5.76
N ASP A 195 12.19 14.72 6.02
CA ASP A 195 11.87 15.69 7.07
C ASP A 195 12.20 15.15 8.47
N LYS A 196 12.32 16.06 9.43
CA LYS A 196 12.85 15.80 10.78
C LYS A 196 12.04 14.76 11.55
N ASP A 197 10.73 14.76 11.39
CA ASP A 197 9.80 13.87 12.09
C ASP A 197 9.34 12.67 11.25
N TYR A 198 9.91 12.48 10.05
CA TYR A 198 9.63 11.36 9.13
C TYR A 198 8.21 11.35 8.57
N SER A 199 7.49 12.47 8.64
CA SER A 199 6.06 12.54 8.31
C SER A 199 5.78 12.76 6.83
N GLY A 200 6.77 13.24 6.07
CA GLY A 200 6.58 13.66 4.68
C GLY A 200 5.84 15.00 4.51
N GLN A 201 5.63 15.75 5.61
CA GLN A 201 4.95 17.05 5.55
C GLN A 201 5.85 18.20 5.11
N TYR A 202 7.17 18.08 5.29
CA TYR A 202 8.18 19.06 4.87
C TYR A 202 7.87 20.49 5.32
N LEU A 203 7.60 20.66 6.61
CA LEU A 203 7.28 21.98 7.19
C LEU A 203 8.50 22.92 7.27
N ASN A 204 9.70 22.38 7.15
CA ASN A 204 10.95 23.11 7.19
C ASN A 204 11.80 22.76 5.96
N SER A 205 12.82 23.61 5.70
CA SER A 205 13.79 23.37 4.64
C SER A 205 14.70 22.17 4.96
N TYR A 206 15.37 21.64 3.94
CA TYR A 206 16.37 20.59 4.01
C TYR A 206 17.41 20.84 5.12
N ASP A 207 17.99 22.05 5.12
CA ASP A 207 19.02 22.45 6.09
C ASP A 207 18.46 22.60 7.51
N ALA A 208 17.25 23.16 7.64
CA ALA A 208 16.61 23.37 8.95
C ALA A 208 16.25 22.04 9.64
N ASP A 209 15.93 21.01 8.87
CA ASP A 209 15.67 19.64 9.38
C ASP A 209 16.96 18.85 9.61
N GLY A 210 18.12 19.42 9.28
CA GLY A 210 19.43 18.80 9.48
C GLY A 210 19.66 17.60 8.54
N VAL A 211 19.04 17.63 7.37
CA VAL A 211 19.19 16.56 6.36
C VAL A 211 20.58 16.66 5.72
N THR A 212 21.18 15.52 5.45
CA THR A 212 22.51 15.40 4.85
C THR A 212 22.49 14.42 3.69
N ALA A 213 23.55 14.39 2.88
CA ALA A 213 23.70 13.39 1.81
C ALA A 213 23.62 11.93 2.29
N ASN A 214 23.81 11.67 3.58
CA ASN A 214 23.76 10.32 4.16
C ASN A 214 22.39 9.98 4.77
N THR A 215 21.48 10.93 4.93
CA THR A 215 20.21 10.74 5.64
C THR A 215 19.40 9.56 5.10
N GLY A 216 19.31 9.43 3.78
CA GLY A 216 18.60 8.31 3.17
C GLY A 216 19.20 6.95 3.52
N VAL A 217 20.52 6.81 3.46
CA VAL A 217 21.22 5.57 3.81
C VAL A 217 21.06 5.25 5.30
N GLU A 218 21.20 6.25 6.16
CA GLU A 218 21.07 6.10 7.61
C GLU A 218 19.65 5.68 8.02
N ARG A 219 18.65 6.25 7.38
CA ARG A 219 17.23 5.92 7.65
C ARG A 219 16.84 4.55 7.07
N ALA A 220 17.29 4.21 5.86
CA ALA A 220 17.01 2.93 5.22
C ALA A 220 17.72 1.74 5.89
N LYS A 221 18.83 1.98 6.59
CA LYS A 221 19.72 0.96 7.15
C LYS A 221 18.97 -0.12 7.95
N TYR A 222 18.04 0.27 8.81
CA TYR A 222 17.32 -0.63 9.70
C TYR A 222 16.44 -1.62 8.94
N PHE A 223 15.76 -1.15 7.91
CA PHE A 223 14.97 -1.99 7.02
C PHE A 223 15.86 -2.93 6.20
N VAL A 224 16.92 -2.39 5.59
CA VAL A 224 17.84 -3.17 4.76
C VAL A 224 18.57 -4.26 5.56
N GLU A 225 19.00 -3.95 6.78
CA GLU A 225 19.64 -4.94 7.67
C GLU A 225 18.65 -6.03 8.11
N TRP A 226 17.40 -5.68 8.35
CA TRP A 226 16.33 -6.62 8.65
C TRP A 226 16.07 -7.57 7.47
N LEU A 227 15.95 -7.04 6.26
CA LEU A 227 15.78 -7.84 5.03
C LEU A 227 16.92 -8.85 4.86
N LYS A 228 18.18 -8.39 5.02
CA LYS A 228 19.36 -9.25 4.92
C LYS A 228 19.38 -10.32 6.00
N ARG A 229 19.08 -9.95 7.25
CA ARG A 229 19.06 -10.86 8.40
C ARG A 229 18.10 -12.02 8.21
N TYR A 230 16.92 -11.76 7.66
CA TYR A 230 15.85 -12.75 7.53
C TYR A 230 15.68 -13.26 6.09
N ASN A 231 16.62 -12.94 5.19
CA ASN A 231 16.57 -13.31 3.78
C ASN A 231 15.22 -12.96 3.13
N LYS A 232 14.76 -11.72 3.31
CA LYS A 232 13.51 -11.23 2.77
C LYS A 232 13.73 -10.28 1.60
N ARG A 233 12.75 -10.20 0.69
CA ARG A 233 12.71 -9.20 -0.37
C ARG A 233 12.08 -7.92 0.14
N GLY A 234 12.55 -6.76 -0.35
CA GLY A 234 12.03 -5.46 0.06
C GLY A 234 11.83 -4.48 -1.07
N LEU A 235 10.94 -3.54 -0.84
CA LEU A 235 10.62 -2.41 -1.71
C LEU A 235 10.64 -1.13 -0.88
N LEU A 236 11.24 -0.06 -1.41
CA LEU A 236 10.98 1.28 -0.91
C LEU A 236 9.82 1.85 -1.73
N GLY A 237 8.59 1.74 -1.17
CA GLY A 237 7.36 2.05 -1.89
C GLY A 237 7.04 3.53 -1.97
N GLU A 238 7.49 4.28 -0.97
CA GLU A 238 7.39 5.73 -0.95
C GLU A 238 8.68 6.36 -0.41
N TYR A 239 9.09 7.45 -1.00
CA TYR A 239 10.14 8.32 -0.45
C TYR A 239 9.93 9.75 -0.91
N GLY A 240 10.44 10.68 -0.12
CA GLY A 240 10.35 12.10 -0.47
C GLY A 240 11.48 12.91 0.15
N VAL A 241 11.77 14.04 -0.48
CA VAL A 241 12.73 15.06 -0.04
C VAL A 241 12.03 16.41 -0.10
N PRO A 242 12.46 17.43 0.70
CA PRO A 242 11.98 18.78 0.53
C PRO A 242 12.23 19.29 -0.89
N ASP A 243 11.34 20.15 -1.38
CA ASP A 243 11.46 20.86 -2.66
C ASP A 243 11.92 22.30 -2.37
N ASP A 244 13.17 22.42 -1.95
CA ASP A 244 13.83 23.68 -1.69
C ASP A 244 15.11 23.82 -2.53
N ASP A 245 15.40 25.06 -2.96
CA ASP A 245 16.55 25.44 -3.79
C ASP A 245 17.90 25.36 -3.03
#